data_84951a9b1057a81c7df6243409aa7e53
#
_entry.id   84951a9b1057a81c7df6243409aa7e53
#
_cell.length_a   1.000
_cell.length_b   1.000
_cell.length_c   1.000
_cell.angle_alpha   90.00
_cell.angle_beta   90.00
_cell.angle_gamma   90.00
#
_symmetry.space_group_name_H-M   'P 1'
#
loop_
_entity.id
_entity.type
_entity.pdbx_description
1 polymer ?
#
loop_
_entity_poly.entity_id
_entity_poly.type
_entity_poly.pdbx_seq_one_letter_code
_entity_poly.pdbx_strand_id
1 'polypeptide(L)'
;MKNTEQKPPSDFEVMADFNRLYSAYLEARKGKRWKYAVVRFEANLLENLMALHFLLTSRKYRPSPYNYFLVHEPKERLIMYNGFRDKIIQHSLCDNVLEPRLAKVFILDNYASQKGKGTHFGLDRLKAFVQRYYRQFGADGWVLKCDIRKYFYSINHDVLKSHLRRIIDDPGVLWLLDLIIDSTEGPGIPIGNHTSQWFAVLYLSGLDHMIKERLGIKFYGRYMDDFFLIHPDKDYLIYCLEEIKKFLVPLGLELNHKTAVFPLTQGIDFLGFRTYMTDSGKVVRKIRRDSKNRIRRKLKKFRHLLDEGRIDFETVVQSYSSWTGHAEHGNSYHLIRQTNELFYDLFKKE
;
A
#
# COMPACT_ATOMS: atom_id res chain seq x y z
N MET A 1 -1.11 26.48 46.72
CA MET A 1 -1.18 26.47 45.24
C MET A 1 -1.49 25.05 44.82
N LYS A 2 -2.70 24.75 44.34
CA LYS A 2 -3.04 23.42 43.79
C LYS A 2 -2.30 23.29 42.47
N ASN A 3 -1.36 22.34 42.37
CA ASN A 3 -0.82 21.90 41.11
C ASN A 3 -2.01 21.43 40.24
N THR A 4 -2.48 22.23 39.32
CA THR A 4 -3.36 21.81 38.22
C THR A 4 -2.49 20.95 37.31
N GLU A 5 -2.49 19.64 37.55
CA GLU A 5 -1.96 18.69 36.57
C GLU A 5 -2.65 18.98 35.24
N GLN A 6 -1.90 19.57 34.31
CA GLN A 6 -2.43 19.79 32.95
C GLN A 6 -2.72 18.42 32.36
N LYS A 7 -3.99 18.17 32.03
CA LYS A 7 -4.40 16.96 31.32
C LYS A 7 -3.54 16.85 30.04
N PRO A 8 -2.97 15.67 29.74
CA PRO A 8 -2.21 15.50 28.51
C PRO A 8 -3.07 15.89 27.28
N PRO A 9 -2.45 16.49 26.25
CA PRO A 9 -3.19 16.89 25.05
C PRO A 9 -3.87 15.69 24.38
N SER A 10 -5.07 15.89 23.88
CA SER A 10 -5.80 14.88 23.13
C SER A 10 -5.10 14.55 21.79
N ASP A 11 -5.41 13.40 21.20
CA ASP A 11 -4.87 13.01 19.88
C ASP A 11 -5.16 14.08 18.82
N PHE A 12 -6.35 14.71 18.91
CA PHE A 12 -6.72 15.80 17.99
C PHE A 12 -5.89 17.06 18.23
N GLU A 13 -5.69 17.48 19.47
CA GLU A 13 -4.84 18.62 19.81
C GLU A 13 -3.40 18.40 19.34
N VAL A 14 -2.87 17.19 19.52
CA VAL A 14 -1.52 16.81 19.05
C VAL A 14 -1.44 16.93 17.52
N MET A 15 -2.36 16.33 16.77
CA MET A 15 -2.29 16.36 15.30
C MET A 15 -2.56 17.74 14.71
N ALA A 16 -3.35 18.58 15.39
CA ALA A 16 -3.66 19.94 14.97
C ALA A 16 -2.61 20.97 15.37
N ASP A 17 -1.63 20.59 16.22
CA ASP A 17 -0.55 21.49 16.67
C ASP A 17 0.26 22.02 15.47
N PHE A 18 0.67 23.29 15.57
CA PHE A 18 1.40 23.98 14.50
C PHE A 18 2.70 23.24 14.11
N ASN A 19 3.51 22.78 15.08
CA ASN A 19 4.76 22.10 14.77
C ASN A 19 4.53 20.72 14.12
N ARG A 20 3.42 20.05 14.47
CA ARG A 20 3.02 18.80 13.82
C ARG A 20 2.55 19.03 12.38
N LEU A 21 1.79 20.08 12.14
CA LEU A 21 1.41 20.50 10.78
C LEU A 21 2.63 20.93 9.96
N TYR A 22 3.60 21.62 10.56
CA TYR A 22 4.85 21.95 9.87
C TYR A 22 5.66 20.69 9.52
N SER A 23 5.77 19.73 10.43
CA SER A 23 6.43 18.45 10.18
C SER A 23 5.72 17.67 9.05
N ALA A 24 4.39 17.63 9.07
CA ALA A 24 3.57 17.01 8.03
C ALA A 24 3.73 17.71 6.67
N TYR A 25 3.86 19.03 6.65
CA TYR A 25 4.18 19.79 5.44
C TYR A 25 5.54 19.36 4.86
N LEU A 26 6.58 19.20 5.71
CA LEU A 26 7.89 18.74 5.24
C LEU A 26 7.82 17.35 4.59
N GLU A 27 7.02 16.44 5.14
CA GLU A 27 6.77 15.11 4.53
C GLU A 27 5.97 15.22 3.22
N ALA A 28 4.89 15.98 3.21
CA ALA A 28 4.00 16.11 2.05
C ALA A 28 4.70 16.69 0.81
N ARG A 29 5.71 17.57 0.99
CA ARG A 29 6.46 18.20 -0.11
C ARG A 29 7.62 17.38 -0.67
N LYS A 30 8.06 16.30 0.01
CA LYS A 30 9.19 15.47 -0.44
C LYS A 30 9.03 15.01 -1.89
N GLY A 31 10.04 15.26 -2.73
CA GLY A 31 10.03 14.94 -4.15
C GLY A 31 8.99 15.70 -4.99
N LYS A 32 8.40 16.81 -4.46
CA LYS A 32 7.34 17.57 -5.15
C LYS A 32 7.54 19.09 -5.07
N ARG A 33 8.69 19.58 -4.61
CA ARG A 33 8.96 21.02 -4.40
C ARG A 33 8.81 21.87 -5.65
N TRP A 34 9.00 21.28 -6.82
CA TRP A 34 8.83 21.92 -8.13
C TRP A 34 7.36 22.07 -8.57
N LYS A 35 6.40 21.39 -7.88
CA LYS A 35 4.99 21.46 -8.25
C LYS A 35 4.39 22.81 -7.83
N TYR A 36 3.67 23.44 -8.75
CA TYR A 36 3.04 24.74 -8.54
C TYR A 36 2.24 24.85 -7.22
N ALA A 37 1.45 23.82 -6.88
CA ALA A 37 0.68 23.80 -5.64
C ALA A 37 1.54 23.87 -4.37
N VAL A 38 2.76 23.29 -4.41
CA VAL A 38 3.72 23.34 -3.30
C VAL A 38 4.36 24.72 -3.26
N VAL A 39 4.88 25.22 -4.39
CA VAL A 39 5.50 26.56 -4.50
C VAL A 39 4.53 27.64 -4.02
N ARG A 40 3.28 27.60 -4.47
CA ARG A 40 2.25 28.54 -4.04
C ARG A 40 1.98 28.48 -2.53
N PHE A 41 1.97 27.29 -1.93
CA PHE A 41 1.81 27.12 -0.49
C PHE A 41 3.02 27.64 0.29
N GLU A 42 4.23 27.42 -0.21
CA GLU A 42 5.48 27.88 0.41
C GLU A 42 5.63 29.41 0.36
N ALA A 43 5.06 30.09 -0.62
CA ALA A 43 5.13 31.57 -0.74
C ALA A 43 4.58 32.29 0.50
N ASN A 44 3.56 31.71 1.18
CA ASN A 44 2.98 32.24 2.41
C ASN A 44 2.89 31.13 3.46
N LEU A 45 4.02 30.44 3.71
CA LEU A 45 4.05 29.20 4.49
C LEU A 45 3.49 29.36 5.90
N LEU A 46 3.93 30.39 6.64
CA LEU A 46 3.49 30.61 8.01
C LEU A 46 1.98 30.87 8.09
N GLU A 47 1.49 31.78 7.27
CA GLU A 47 0.06 32.12 7.20
C GLU A 47 -0.80 30.92 6.83
N ASN A 48 -0.36 30.14 5.84
CA ASN A 48 -1.07 28.95 5.40
C ASN A 48 -1.12 27.86 6.49
N LEU A 49 -0.03 27.65 7.24
CA LEU A 49 -0.03 26.69 8.34
C LEU A 49 -0.87 27.19 9.52
N MET A 50 -0.82 28.49 9.86
CA MET A 50 -1.68 29.09 10.90
C MET A 50 -3.17 28.98 10.50
N ALA A 51 -3.48 29.20 9.23
CA ALA A 51 -4.84 29.01 8.73
C ALA A 51 -5.31 27.54 8.84
N LEU A 52 -4.45 26.55 8.55
CA LEU A 52 -4.79 25.14 8.74
C LEU A 52 -5.03 24.81 10.23
N HIS A 53 -4.15 25.27 11.11
CA HIS A 53 -4.32 25.13 12.56
C HIS A 53 -5.67 25.73 13.02
N PHE A 54 -5.98 26.96 12.61
CA PHE A 54 -7.24 27.61 12.95
C PHE A 54 -8.46 26.86 12.40
N LEU A 55 -8.42 26.40 11.15
CA LEU A 55 -9.52 25.64 10.53
C LEU A 55 -9.80 24.33 11.26
N LEU A 56 -8.77 23.64 11.74
CA LEU A 56 -8.91 22.42 12.51
C LEU A 56 -9.47 22.70 13.91
N THR A 57 -8.84 23.59 14.66
CA THR A 57 -9.22 23.89 16.05
C THR A 57 -10.60 24.50 16.17
N SER A 58 -11.03 25.34 15.18
CA SER A 58 -12.39 25.90 15.09
C SER A 58 -13.41 24.96 14.47
N ARG A 59 -13.05 23.73 14.08
CA ARG A 59 -13.93 22.76 13.38
C ARG A 59 -14.52 23.28 12.03
N LYS A 60 -13.86 24.24 11.41
CA LYS A 60 -14.27 24.83 10.13
C LYS A 60 -13.59 24.18 8.91
N TYR A 61 -12.66 23.26 9.13
CA TYR A 61 -12.03 22.55 8.02
C TYR A 61 -13.05 21.79 7.18
N ARG A 62 -12.87 21.87 5.86
CA ARG A 62 -13.57 21.04 4.85
C ARG A 62 -12.56 20.57 3.83
N PRO A 63 -12.58 19.30 3.43
CA PRO A 63 -11.74 18.79 2.34
C PRO A 63 -11.95 19.56 1.05
N SER A 64 -10.89 19.80 0.30
CA SER A 64 -11.00 20.39 -1.03
C SER A 64 -11.65 19.41 -2.01
N PRO A 65 -12.29 19.91 -3.09
CA PRO A 65 -12.76 19.06 -4.17
C PRO A 65 -11.64 18.17 -4.72
N TYR A 66 -12.01 16.97 -5.19
CA TYR A 66 -11.06 16.03 -5.78
C TYR A 66 -10.71 16.41 -7.21
N ASN A 67 -9.44 16.28 -7.53
CA ASN A 67 -8.93 16.24 -8.89
C ASN A 67 -8.72 14.80 -9.30
N TYR A 68 -8.78 14.52 -10.61
CA TYR A 68 -8.73 13.17 -11.16
C TYR A 68 -7.67 13.06 -12.23
N PHE A 69 -6.96 11.93 -12.29
CA PHE A 69 -6.14 11.55 -13.44
C PHE A 69 -6.09 10.03 -13.58
N LEU A 70 -5.93 9.57 -14.83
CA LEU A 70 -5.81 8.17 -15.15
C LEU A 70 -4.35 7.73 -15.16
N VAL A 71 -4.06 6.62 -14.49
CA VAL A 71 -2.80 5.89 -14.59
C VAL A 71 -3.07 4.64 -15.41
N HIS A 72 -2.33 4.44 -16.52
CA HIS A 72 -2.59 3.34 -17.44
C HIS A 72 -1.75 2.09 -17.18
N GLU A 73 -0.61 2.21 -16.49
CA GLU A 73 0.29 1.08 -16.23
C GLU A 73 0.51 0.86 -14.72
N PRO A 74 0.58 -0.39 -14.26
CA PRO A 74 0.41 -1.68 -14.99
C PRO A 74 -1.05 -2.04 -15.29
N LYS A 75 -2.01 -1.33 -14.70
CA LYS A 75 -3.46 -1.42 -14.93
C LYS A 75 -4.03 -0.01 -14.90
N GLU A 76 -5.07 0.22 -15.66
CA GLU A 76 -5.80 1.48 -15.60
C GLU A 76 -6.40 1.70 -14.21
N ARG A 77 -6.14 2.88 -13.65
CA ARG A 77 -6.66 3.31 -12.35
C ARG A 77 -7.00 4.79 -12.39
N LEU A 78 -8.18 5.12 -11.94
CA LEU A 78 -8.56 6.49 -11.67
C LEU A 78 -8.00 6.89 -10.30
N ILE A 79 -7.07 7.85 -10.31
CA ILE A 79 -6.49 8.39 -9.09
C ILE A 79 -7.25 9.68 -8.74
N MET A 80 -7.77 9.72 -7.52
CA MET A 80 -8.45 10.88 -6.93
C MET A 80 -7.52 11.50 -5.89
N TYR A 81 -7.31 12.82 -5.95
CA TYR A 81 -6.44 13.50 -4.99
C TYR A 81 -6.97 14.90 -4.64
N ASN A 82 -6.80 15.27 -3.38
CA ASN A 82 -7.13 16.61 -2.87
C ASN A 82 -5.96 17.60 -3.07
N GLY A 83 -6.23 18.84 -2.72
CA GLY A 83 -5.25 19.92 -2.69
C GLY A 83 -4.06 19.66 -1.76
N PHE A 84 -3.00 20.48 -1.88
CA PHE A 84 -1.79 20.29 -1.08
C PHE A 84 -2.02 20.49 0.42
N ARG A 85 -2.89 21.43 0.80
CA ARG A 85 -3.29 21.67 2.20
C ARG A 85 -3.91 20.42 2.84
N ASP A 86 -4.75 19.69 2.10
CA ASP A 86 -5.41 18.49 2.61
C ASP A 86 -4.41 17.36 2.81
N LYS A 87 -3.38 17.29 1.97
CA LYS A 87 -2.28 16.34 2.15
C LYS A 87 -1.51 16.58 3.44
N ILE A 88 -1.30 17.84 3.82
CA ILE A 88 -0.64 18.19 5.10
C ILE A 88 -1.48 17.67 6.27
N ILE A 89 -2.78 17.92 6.27
CA ILE A 89 -3.69 17.45 7.32
C ILE A 89 -3.71 15.91 7.39
N GLN A 90 -3.81 15.25 6.23
CA GLN A 90 -3.78 13.79 6.17
C GLN A 90 -2.45 13.20 6.65
N HIS A 91 -1.30 13.83 6.34
CA HIS A 91 -0.01 13.42 6.89
C HIS A 91 0.02 13.60 8.41
N SER A 92 -0.41 14.77 8.94
CA SER A 92 -0.44 14.97 10.39
C SER A 92 -1.35 13.97 11.10
N LEU A 93 -2.53 13.70 10.56
CA LEU A 93 -3.46 12.69 11.08
C LEU A 93 -2.85 11.27 11.03
N CYS A 94 -2.23 10.90 9.92
CA CYS A 94 -1.61 9.57 9.78
C CYS A 94 -0.44 9.39 10.75
N ASP A 95 0.49 10.35 10.80
CA ASP A 95 1.74 10.21 11.54
C ASP A 95 1.53 10.31 13.06
N ASN A 96 0.59 11.15 13.52
CA ASN A 96 0.39 11.40 14.94
C ASN A 96 -0.76 10.59 15.57
N VAL A 97 -1.70 10.05 14.76
CA VAL A 97 -2.87 9.32 15.28
C VAL A 97 -2.99 7.93 14.67
N LEU A 98 -3.15 7.82 13.33
CA LEU A 98 -3.48 6.53 12.73
C LEU A 98 -2.34 5.52 12.89
N GLU A 99 -1.10 5.90 12.59
CA GLU A 99 0.05 5.00 12.75
C GLU A 99 0.20 4.50 14.19
N PRO A 100 0.30 5.36 15.24
CA PRO A 100 0.49 4.88 16.59
C PRO A 100 -0.70 4.09 17.18
N ARG A 101 -1.93 4.34 16.71
CA ARG A 101 -3.13 3.64 17.18
C ARG A 101 -3.36 2.34 16.41
N LEU A 102 -3.31 2.37 15.07
CA LEU A 102 -3.66 1.23 14.22
C LEU A 102 -2.55 0.19 14.13
N ALA A 103 -1.27 0.58 14.18
CA ALA A 103 -0.17 -0.36 14.12
C ALA A 103 -0.19 -1.42 15.24
N LYS A 104 -0.81 -1.10 16.38
CA LYS A 104 -0.98 -2.03 17.51
C LYS A 104 -1.99 -3.15 17.23
N VAL A 105 -2.89 -2.93 16.29
CA VAL A 105 -3.97 -3.87 15.93
C VAL A 105 -3.54 -4.78 14.79
N PHE A 106 -2.53 -4.40 14.02
CA PHE A 106 -2.13 -5.16 12.84
C PHE A 106 -1.20 -6.32 13.17
N ILE A 107 -1.45 -7.46 12.57
CA ILE A 107 -0.54 -8.60 12.68
C ILE A 107 0.82 -8.30 12.02
N LEU A 108 1.87 -9.04 12.41
CA LEU A 108 3.20 -8.91 11.82
C LEU A 108 3.18 -9.11 10.30
N ASP A 109 2.40 -10.10 9.84
CA ASP A 109 2.36 -10.55 8.45
C ASP A 109 1.37 -9.77 7.56
N ASN A 110 1.03 -8.55 7.99
CA ASN A 110 0.46 -7.50 7.16
C ASN A 110 1.56 -6.52 6.78
N TYR A 111 1.84 -6.38 5.48
CA TYR A 111 3.06 -5.74 4.98
C TYR A 111 2.86 -4.34 4.41
N ALA A 112 1.62 -3.87 4.27
CA ALA A 112 1.31 -2.59 3.64
C ALA A 112 1.30 -1.42 4.62
N SER A 113 1.72 -0.24 4.14
CA SER A 113 1.55 1.08 4.78
C SER A 113 2.10 1.25 6.21
N GLN A 114 3.02 0.41 6.64
CA GLN A 114 3.63 0.47 7.97
C GLN A 114 5.13 0.74 7.86
N LYS A 115 5.70 1.54 8.78
CA LYS A 115 7.14 1.80 8.84
C LYS A 115 7.92 0.49 9.04
N GLY A 116 9.03 0.34 8.33
CA GLY A 116 9.85 -0.87 8.36
C GLY A 116 9.25 -2.08 7.63
N LYS A 117 8.05 -1.96 7.07
CA LYS A 117 7.41 -2.96 6.23
C LYS A 117 7.31 -2.49 4.77
N GLY A 118 6.69 -3.26 3.91
CA GLY A 118 6.52 -2.93 2.50
C GLY A 118 6.76 -4.14 1.61
N THR A 119 6.94 -3.89 0.32
CA THR A 119 7.11 -4.94 -0.70
C THR A 119 8.27 -5.88 -0.39
N HIS A 120 9.44 -5.35 -0.02
CA HIS A 120 10.64 -6.15 0.24
C HIS A 120 10.48 -6.99 1.49
N PHE A 121 9.97 -6.40 2.57
CA PHE A 121 9.66 -7.14 3.80
C PHE A 121 8.68 -8.30 3.52
N GLY A 122 7.58 -8.05 2.79
CA GLY A 122 6.62 -9.09 2.42
C GLY A 122 7.23 -10.23 1.59
N LEU A 123 8.10 -9.89 0.65
CA LEU A 123 8.81 -10.88 -0.16
C LEU A 123 9.78 -11.73 0.68
N ASP A 124 10.46 -11.13 1.64
CA ASP A 124 11.39 -11.87 2.53
C ASP A 124 10.62 -12.73 3.53
N ARG A 125 9.47 -12.26 4.03
CA ARG A 125 8.55 -13.07 4.83
C ARG A 125 8.03 -14.28 4.04
N LEU A 126 7.58 -14.09 2.79
CA LEU A 126 7.16 -15.21 1.92
C LEU A 126 8.30 -16.23 1.71
N LYS A 127 9.53 -15.77 1.42
CA LYS A 127 10.69 -16.65 1.30
C LYS A 127 10.91 -17.45 2.59
N ALA A 128 10.89 -16.80 3.73
CA ALA A 128 11.05 -17.43 5.04
C ALA A 128 9.92 -18.46 5.32
N PHE A 129 8.68 -18.16 4.93
CA PHE A 129 7.56 -19.08 5.06
C PHE A 129 7.73 -20.34 4.21
N VAL A 130 8.10 -20.19 2.93
CA VAL A 130 8.34 -21.34 2.04
C VAL A 130 9.50 -22.21 2.57
N GLN A 131 10.58 -21.59 3.08
CA GLN A 131 11.71 -22.33 3.69
C GLN A 131 11.30 -23.07 4.97
N ARG A 132 10.54 -22.42 5.86
CA ARG A 132 10.07 -23.05 7.10
C ARG A 132 9.05 -24.14 6.83
N TYR A 133 8.17 -23.92 5.86
CA TYR A 133 7.22 -24.92 5.40
C TYR A 133 7.92 -26.18 4.94
N TYR A 134 8.92 -26.03 4.05
CA TYR A 134 9.70 -27.15 3.53
C TYR A 134 10.40 -27.97 4.63
N ARG A 135 11.01 -27.30 5.61
CA ARG A 135 11.65 -27.97 6.74
C ARG A 135 10.67 -28.79 7.60
N GLN A 136 9.42 -28.39 7.64
CA GLN A 136 8.40 -29.01 8.47
C GLN A 136 7.58 -30.08 7.74
N PHE A 137 7.31 -29.88 6.45
CA PHE A 137 6.36 -30.68 5.69
C PHE A 137 6.94 -31.23 4.36
N GLY A 138 8.15 -30.87 3.96
CA GLY A 138 8.72 -31.21 2.66
C GLY A 138 8.20 -30.31 1.54
N ALA A 139 8.28 -30.82 0.29
CA ALA A 139 7.90 -30.08 -0.91
C ALA A 139 6.39 -30.10 -1.18
N ASP A 140 5.69 -31.10 -0.67
CA ASP A 140 4.26 -31.29 -0.93
C ASP A 140 3.42 -30.33 -0.10
N GLY A 141 2.52 -29.63 -0.77
CA GLY A 141 1.65 -28.69 -0.11
C GLY A 141 0.84 -27.85 -1.08
N TRP A 142 -0.03 -27.03 -0.52
CA TRP A 142 -0.99 -26.25 -1.27
C TRP A 142 -0.94 -24.77 -0.89
N VAL A 143 -1.30 -23.95 -1.84
CA VAL A 143 -1.40 -22.50 -1.67
C VAL A 143 -2.82 -22.08 -2.02
N LEU A 144 -3.46 -21.34 -1.12
CA LEU A 144 -4.63 -20.54 -1.45
C LEU A 144 -4.14 -19.11 -1.69
N LYS A 145 -4.31 -18.63 -2.91
CA LYS A 145 -4.00 -17.24 -3.31
C LYS A 145 -5.29 -16.48 -3.53
N CYS A 146 -5.43 -15.35 -2.83
CA CYS A 146 -6.62 -14.51 -2.87
C CYS A 146 -6.27 -13.09 -3.29
N ASP A 147 -7.23 -12.44 -3.94
CA ASP A 147 -7.22 -11.03 -4.32
C ASP A 147 -8.66 -10.50 -4.19
N ILE A 148 -8.85 -9.32 -3.62
CA ILE A 148 -10.18 -8.72 -3.44
C ILE A 148 -10.53 -7.92 -4.70
N ARG A 149 -11.74 -8.13 -5.20
CA ARG A 149 -12.24 -7.42 -6.38
C ARG A 149 -12.48 -5.95 -6.06
N LYS A 150 -11.88 -5.04 -6.85
CA LYS A 150 -12.09 -3.58 -6.77
C LYS A 150 -11.97 -3.03 -5.34
N TYR A 151 -11.05 -3.53 -4.54
CA TYR A 151 -10.96 -3.34 -3.10
C TYR A 151 -11.25 -1.90 -2.64
N PHE A 152 -10.45 -0.92 -3.08
CA PHE A 152 -10.59 0.48 -2.68
C PHE A 152 -11.95 1.10 -3.03
N TYR A 153 -12.57 0.63 -4.10
CA TYR A 153 -13.89 1.09 -4.56
C TYR A 153 -15.07 0.41 -3.85
N SER A 154 -14.80 -0.66 -3.10
CA SER A 154 -15.84 -1.47 -2.43
C SER A 154 -15.88 -1.27 -0.92
N ILE A 155 -15.00 -0.44 -0.34
CA ILE A 155 -14.97 -0.17 1.10
C ILE A 155 -16.24 0.58 1.50
N ASN A 156 -17.04 0.00 2.39
CA ASN A 156 -18.23 0.62 2.94
C ASN A 156 -17.84 1.63 4.04
N HIS A 157 -18.34 2.88 3.92
CA HIS A 157 -18.01 3.96 4.85
C HIS A 157 -18.47 3.69 6.28
N ASP A 158 -19.69 3.16 6.48
CA ASP A 158 -20.22 2.93 7.81
C ASP A 158 -19.45 1.81 8.53
N VAL A 159 -19.12 0.75 7.82
CA VAL A 159 -18.28 -0.35 8.34
C VAL A 159 -16.89 0.19 8.70
N LEU A 160 -16.26 1.00 7.83
CA LEU A 160 -14.96 1.60 8.09
C LEU A 160 -15.00 2.50 9.34
N LYS A 161 -15.99 3.38 9.44
CA LYS A 161 -16.21 4.23 10.61
C LYS A 161 -16.41 3.42 11.88
N SER A 162 -17.18 2.32 11.81
CA SER A 162 -17.36 1.40 12.93
C SER A 162 -16.04 0.80 13.41
N HIS A 163 -15.16 0.38 12.47
CA HIS A 163 -13.84 -0.15 12.81
C HIS A 163 -12.95 0.91 13.48
N LEU A 164 -12.95 2.14 12.96
CA LEU A 164 -12.17 3.25 13.51
C LEU A 164 -12.62 3.61 14.94
N ARG A 165 -13.94 3.67 15.20
CA ARG A 165 -14.51 3.99 16.53
C ARG A 165 -14.23 2.95 17.60
N ARG A 166 -13.83 1.72 17.24
CA ARG A 166 -13.38 0.70 18.20
C ARG A 166 -11.96 0.96 18.72
N ILE A 167 -11.19 1.81 18.04
CA ILE A 167 -9.76 2.02 18.31
C ILE A 167 -9.48 3.46 18.71
N ILE A 168 -10.24 4.39 18.18
CA ILE A 168 -10.09 5.84 18.36
C ILE A 168 -11.34 6.34 19.09
N ASP A 169 -11.11 6.99 20.22
CA ASP A 169 -12.15 7.54 21.11
C ASP A 169 -12.17 9.08 21.13
N ASP A 170 -11.14 9.75 20.55
CA ASP A 170 -11.07 11.22 20.48
C ASP A 170 -12.14 11.79 19.54
N PRO A 171 -13.12 12.59 20.05
CA PRO A 171 -14.21 13.12 19.24
C PRO A 171 -13.73 14.04 18.11
N GLY A 172 -12.56 14.67 18.31
CA GLY A 172 -11.97 15.55 17.32
C GLY A 172 -11.40 14.82 16.15
N VAL A 173 -10.71 13.74 16.44
CA VAL A 173 -10.18 12.83 15.41
C VAL A 173 -11.32 12.17 14.66
N LEU A 174 -12.34 11.65 15.36
CA LEU A 174 -13.50 11.02 14.73
C LEU A 174 -14.26 11.98 13.80
N TRP A 175 -14.45 13.22 14.21
CA TRP A 175 -15.03 14.25 13.34
C TRP A 175 -14.22 14.44 12.05
N LEU A 176 -12.90 14.52 12.14
CA LEU A 176 -12.03 14.71 10.97
C LEU A 176 -12.04 13.47 10.06
N LEU A 177 -12.00 12.27 10.65
CA LEU A 177 -12.09 11.00 9.94
C LEU A 177 -13.40 10.89 9.15
N ASP A 178 -14.54 11.22 9.78
CA ASP A 178 -15.85 11.22 9.12
C ASP A 178 -15.87 12.18 7.93
N LEU A 179 -15.34 13.40 8.08
CA LEU A 179 -15.23 14.36 6.98
C LEU A 179 -14.39 13.84 5.81
N ILE A 180 -13.29 13.14 6.10
CA ILE A 180 -12.40 12.61 5.06
C ILE A 180 -13.05 11.40 4.37
N ILE A 181 -13.70 10.52 5.12
CA ILE A 181 -14.38 9.34 4.59
C ILE A 181 -15.56 9.75 3.72
N ASP A 182 -16.41 10.67 4.23
CA ASP A 182 -17.61 11.15 3.52
C ASP A 182 -17.31 12.19 2.42
N SER A 183 -16.05 12.50 2.18
CA SER A 183 -15.66 13.41 1.10
C SER A 183 -15.84 12.83 -0.31
N THR A 184 -16.22 11.56 -0.42
CA THR A 184 -16.65 10.90 -1.66
C THR A 184 -18.05 10.33 -1.49
N GLU A 185 -18.84 10.35 -2.57
CA GLU A 185 -20.17 9.77 -2.58
C GLU A 185 -20.14 8.26 -2.77
N GLY A 186 -21.06 7.56 -2.11
CA GLY A 186 -21.21 6.10 -2.22
C GLY A 186 -20.09 5.31 -1.56
N PRO A 187 -19.96 4.02 -1.87
CA PRO A 187 -18.89 3.18 -1.36
C PRO A 187 -17.54 3.51 -2.02
N GLY A 188 -16.47 3.19 -1.32
CA GLY A 188 -15.11 3.35 -1.79
C GLY A 188 -14.38 4.54 -1.19
N ILE A 189 -13.06 4.46 -1.20
CA ILE A 189 -12.16 5.49 -0.69
C ILE A 189 -11.15 5.92 -1.77
N PRO A 190 -10.72 7.19 -1.79
CA PRO A 190 -9.85 7.73 -2.82
C PRO A 190 -8.46 7.09 -2.80
N ILE A 191 -8.01 6.54 -3.93
CA ILE A 191 -6.69 5.90 -4.03
C ILE A 191 -5.53 6.89 -3.80
N GLY A 192 -5.75 8.19 -4.04
CA GLY A 192 -4.71 9.23 -3.91
C GLY A 192 -4.58 9.88 -2.53
N ASN A 193 -5.41 9.51 -1.56
CA ASN A 193 -5.34 10.02 -0.20
C ASN A 193 -4.36 9.19 0.65
N HIS A 194 -3.60 9.87 1.51
CA HIS A 194 -2.67 9.19 2.42
C HIS A 194 -3.41 8.34 3.47
N THR A 195 -4.53 8.85 3.99
CA THR A 195 -5.41 8.13 4.93
C THR A 195 -6.01 6.85 4.35
N SER A 196 -6.30 6.82 3.05
CA SER A 196 -6.93 5.66 2.39
C SER A 196 -6.09 4.39 2.50
N GLN A 197 -4.78 4.50 2.57
CA GLN A 197 -3.91 3.34 2.75
C GLN A 197 -4.09 2.71 4.15
N TRP A 198 -4.16 3.54 5.20
CA TRP A 198 -4.41 3.08 6.56
C TRP A 198 -5.82 2.49 6.71
N PHE A 199 -6.80 3.12 6.09
CA PHE A 199 -8.18 2.63 6.06
C PHE A 199 -8.27 1.25 5.39
N ALA A 200 -7.62 1.08 4.24
CA ALA A 200 -7.59 -0.20 3.54
C ALA A 200 -6.88 -1.30 4.35
N VAL A 201 -5.80 -0.98 5.07
CA VAL A 201 -5.14 -1.95 5.94
C VAL A 201 -6.04 -2.35 7.10
N LEU A 202 -6.70 -1.37 7.75
CA LEU A 202 -7.58 -1.59 8.90
C LEU A 202 -8.82 -2.40 8.51
N TYR A 203 -9.44 -2.12 7.38
CA TYR A 203 -10.71 -2.71 6.95
C TYR A 203 -10.68 -4.24 6.90
N LEU A 204 -9.52 -4.82 6.58
CA LEU A 204 -9.28 -6.27 6.56
C LEU A 204 -8.49 -6.79 7.76
N SER A 205 -8.20 -5.99 8.78
CA SER A 205 -7.43 -6.45 9.94
C SER A 205 -8.12 -7.59 10.69
N GLY A 206 -9.45 -7.56 10.80
CA GLY A 206 -10.24 -8.65 11.37
C GLY A 206 -10.12 -9.97 10.58
N LEU A 207 -9.97 -9.90 9.26
CA LEU A 207 -9.68 -11.08 8.42
C LEU A 207 -8.31 -11.68 8.76
N ASP A 208 -7.29 -10.81 8.95
CA ASP A 208 -5.95 -11.25 9.33
C ASP A 208 -5.96 -12.06 10.63
N HIS A 209 -6.66 -11.55 11.65
CA HIS A 209 -6.83 -12.23 12.94
C HIS A 209 -7.63 -13.54 12.81
N MET A 210 -8.74 -13.52 12.05
CA MET A 210 -9.51 -14.73 11.79
C MET A 210 -8.63 -15.83 11.17
N ILE A 211 -7.83 -15.51 10.15
CA ILE A 211 -6.98 -16.49 9.47
C ILE A 211 -5.88 -17.01 10.40
N LYS A 212 -5.22 -16.11 11.15
CA LYS A 212 -4.10 -16.48 12.03
C LYS A 212 -4.56 -17.23 13.30
N GLU A 213 -5.60 -16.74 13.95
CA GLU A 213 -5.99 -17.15 15.29
C GLU A 213 -7.10 -18.21 15.26
N ARG A 214 -8.17 -17.99 14.47
CA ARG A 214 -9.30 -18.93 14.41
C ARG A 214 -9.05 -20.07 13.43
N LEU A 215 -8.52 -19.79 12.23
CA LEU A 215 -8.18 -20.83 11.26
C LEU A 215 -6.76 -21.39 11.46
N GLY A 216 -5.96 -20.89 12.37
CA GLY A 216 -4.65 -21.42 12.74
C GLY A 216 -3.61 -21.45 11.62
N ILE A 217 -3.78 -20.67 10.55
CA ILE A 217 -2.87 -20.67 9.39
C ILE A 217 -1.55 -19.97 9.75
N LYS A 218 -0.49 -20.75 9.93
CA LYS A 218 0.85 -20.26 10.31
C LYS A 218 1.52 -19.48 9.18
N PHE A 219 1.37 -19.93 7.94
CA PHE A 219 2.05 -19.40 6.75
C PHE A 219 1.06 -18.54 5.94
N TYR A 220 0.71 -17.40 6.49
CA TYR A 220 -0.20 -16.40 5.93
C TYR A 220 0.49 -15.05 5.83
N GLY A 221 0.28 -14.33 4.74
CA GLY A 221 0.73 -12.97 4.59
C GLY A 221 -0.15 -12.18 3.64
N ARG A 222 -0.32 -10.87 3.93
CA ARG A 222 -1.17 -9.95 3.16
C ARG A 222 -0.43 -8.64 2.82
N TYR A 223 -0.67 -8.16 1.60
CA TYR A 223 -0.34 -6.82 1.16
C TYR A 223 -1.59 -6.17 0.53
N MET A 224 -2.27 -5.29 1.26
CA MET A 224 -3.56 -4.71 0.90
C MET A 224 -4.63 -5.78 0.65
N ASP A 225 -5.10 -5.88 -0.60
CA ASP A 225 -6.10 -6.82 -1.11
C ASP A 225 -5.53 -8.17 -1.55
N ASP A 226 -4.21 -8.28 -1.66
CA ASP A 226 -3.48 -9.45 -2.16
C ASP A 226 -2.91 -10.27 -0.99
N PHE A 227 -3.33 -11.55 -0.84
CA PHE A 227 -2.88 -12.40 0.26
C PHE A 227 -2.75 -13.88 -0.13
N PHE A 228 -1.99 -14.61 0.66
CA PHE A 228 -1.75 -16.04 0.46
C PHE A 228 -1.79 -16.81 1.77
N LEU A 229 -2.24 -18.07 1.68
CA LEU A 229 -2.18 -19.07 2.73
C LEU A 229 -1.43 -20.29 2.20
N ILE A 230 -0.54 -20.90 3.00
CA ILE A 230 0.15 -22.17 2.65
C ILE A 230 -0.21 -23.21 3.71
N HIS A 231 -0.63 -24.40 3.26
CA HIS A 231 -1.01 -25.52 4.15
C HIS A 231 -0.72 -26.86 3.47
N PRO A 232 -0.39 -27.94 4.23
CA PRO A 232 -0.19 -29.26 3.66
C PRO A 232 -1.50 -29.88 3.13
N ASP A 233 -2.61 -29.58 3.75
CA ASP A 233 -3.92 -30.11 3.41
C ASP A 233 -4.68 -29.16 2.48
N LYS A 234 -5.08 -29.68 1.30
CA LYS A 234 -5.84 -28.96 0.28
C LYS A 234 -7.28 -28.70 0.73
N ASP A 235 -7.93 -29.70 1.31
CA ASP A 235 -9.34 -29.61 1.68
C ASP A 235 -9.51 -28.60 2.82
N TYR A 236 -8.53 -28.53 3.72
CA TYR A 236 -8.50 -27.48 4.73
C TYR A 236 -8.39 -26.07 4.13
N LEU A 237 -7.58 -25.87 3.07
CA LEU A 237 -7.54 -24.58 2.37
C LEU A 237 -8.86 -24.26 1.65
N ILE A 238 -9.56 -25.27 1.12
CA ILE A 238 -10.89 -25.08 0.54
C ILE A 238 -11.89 -24.65 1.65
N TYR A 239 -11.83 -25.29 2.80
CA TYR A 239 -12.63 -24.86 3.97
C TYR A 239 -12.28 -23.41 4.38
N CYS A 240 -10.99 -23.06 4.45
CA CYS A 240 -10.58 -21.68 4.74
C CYS A 240 -11.12 -20.69 3.72
N LEU A 241 -11.15 -21.06 2.43
CA LEU A 241 -11.71 -20.21 1.38
C LEU A 241 -13.19 -19.90 1.61
N GLU A 242 -13.98 -20.89 2.00
CA GLU A 242 -15.40 -20.67 2.29
C GLU A 242 -15.61 -19.80 3.55
N GLU A 243 -14.81 -19.99 4.60
CA GLU A 243 -14.84 -19.13 5.78
C GLU A 243 -14.42 -17.68 5.46
N ILE A 244 -13.43 -17.49 4.60
CA ILE A 244 -13.01 -16.18 4.10
C ILE A 244 -14.16 -15.52 3.33
N LYS A 245 -14.83 -16.23 2.43
CA LYS A 245 -15.98 -15.69 1.69
C LYS A 245 -17.09 -15.24 2.64
N LYS A 246 -17.44 -16.06 3.63
CA LYS A 246 -18.44 -15.70 4.66
C LYS A 246 -18.05 -14.44 5.44
N PHE A 247 -16.76 -14.30 5.78
CA PHE A 247 -16.24 -13.12 6.48
C PHE A 247 -16.34 -11.85 5.63
N LEU A 248 -16.14 -11.94 4.32
CA LEU A 248 -16.15 -10.79 3.41
C LEU A 248 -17.56 -10.25 3.12
N VAL A 249 -18.61 -11.09 3.20
CA VAL A 249 -20.00 -10.69 2.91
C VAL A 249 -20.46 -9.47 3.71
N PRO A 250 -20.37 -9.43 5.05
CA PRO A 250 -20.81 -8.29 5.85
C PRO A 250 -19.93 -7.03 5.63
N LEU A 251 -18.75 -7.19 5.05
CA LEU A 251 -17.87 -6.08 4.67
C LEU A 251 -18.23 -5.52 3.28
N GLY A 252 -19.17 -6.12 2.56
CA GLY A 252 -19.48 -5.75 1.17
C GLY A 252 -18.37 -6.07 0.18
N LEU A 253 -17.51 -7.04 0.48
CA LEU A 253 -16.35 -7.41 -0.32
C LEU A 253 -16.52 -8.77 -0.99
N GLU A 254 -15.92 -8.91 -2.17
CA GLU A 254 -15.90 -10.15 -2.94
C GLU A 254 -14.47 -10.52 -3.37
N LEU A 255 -14.17 -11.82 -3.39
CA LEU A 255 -12.93 -12.31 -3.96
C LEU A 255 -12.93 -12.17 -5.50
N ASN A 256 -11.76 -11.89 -6.04
CA ASN A 256 -11.54 -11.86 -7.47
C ASN A 256 -11.62 -13.30 -8.04
N HIS A 257 -12.10 -13.45 -9.29
CA HIS A 257 -12.16 -14.72 -10.01
C HIS A 257 -10.79 -15.44 -10.16
N LYS A 258 -9.68 -14.72 -9.93
CA LYS A 258 -8.32 -15.29 -9.93
C LYS A 258 -7.95 -16.00 -8.62
N THR A 259 -8.81 -15.96 -7.61
CA THR A 259 -8.62 -16.70 -6.38
C THR A 259 -8.59 -18.18 -6.67
N ALA A 260 -7.53 -18.86 -6.25
CA ALA A 260 -7.32 -20.28 -6.57
C ALA A 260 -6.54 -21.01 -5.49
N VAL A 261 -6.81 -22.31 -5.36
CA VAL A 261 -5.99 -23.28 -4.63
C VAL A 261 -5.17 -24.06 -5.64
N PHE A 262 -3.85 -24.11 -5.44
CA PHE A 262 -2.92 -24.78 -6.34
C PHE A 262 -1.72 -25.38 -5.57
N PRO A 263 -0.99 -26.36 -6.13
CA PRO A 263 0.18 -26.93 -5.50
C PRO A 263 1.30 -25.90 -5.24
N LEU A 264 1.95 -25.99 -4.09
CA LEU A 264 3.07 -25.10 -3.72
C LEU A 264 4.24 -25.18 -4.72
N THR A 265 4.43 -26.33 -5.37
CA THR A 265 5.43 -26.56 -6.42
C THR A 265 5.28 -25.65 -7.63
N GLN A 266 4.06 -25.15 -7.91
CA GLN A 266 3.83 -24.18 -8.98
C GLN A 266 4.44 -22.80 -8.67
N GLY A 267 4.77 -22.52 -7.40
CA GLY A 267 5.27 -21.23 -6.95
C GLY A 267 4.18 -20.18 -6.77
N ILE A 268 4.48 -19.16 -5.96
CA ILE A 268 3.54 -18.13 -5.53
C ILE A 268 3.88 -16.82 -6.21
N ASP A 269 2.93 -16.27 -6.97
CA ASP A 269 3.01 -14.93 -7.53
C ASP A 269 2.59 -13.91 -6.45
N PHE A 270 3.54 -13.09 -5.98
CA PHE A 270 3.29 -12.08 -4.96
C PHE A 270 4.21 -10.86 -5.15
N LEU A 271 3.65 -9.66 -5.04
CA LEU A 271 4.40 -8.39 -5.09
C LEU A 271 5.35 -8.24 -6.30
N GLY A 272 4.92 -8.70 -7.47
CA GLY A 272 5.69 -8.58 -8.72
C GLY A 272 6.69 -9.71 -8.99
N PHE A 273 6.81 -10.67 -8.08
CA PHE A 273 7.71 -11.81 -8.21
C PHE A 273 6.95 -13.13 -8.14
N ARG A 274 7.57 -14.16 -8.71
CA ARG A 274 7.22 -15.56 -8.49
C ARG A 274 8.25 -16.20 -7.58
N THR A 275 7.80 -16.63 -6.41
CA THR A 275 8.62 -17.35 -5.41
C THR A 275 8.29 -18.83 -5.47
N TYR A 276 9.27 -19.67 -5.69
CA TYR A 276 9.11 -21.12 -5.76
C TYR A 276 10.32 -21.84 -5.16
N MET A 277 10.16 -23.10 -4.89
CA MET A 277 11.21 -23.97 -4.37
C MET A 277 11.71 -24.89 -5.49
N THR A 278 13.02 -25.12 -5.53
CA THR A 278 13.64 -26.10 -6.41
C THR A 278 13.60 -27.49 -5.75
N ASP A 279 13.85 -28.55 -6.51
CA ASP A 279 13.91 -29.92 -6.01
C ASP A 279 14.97 -30.12 -4.90
N SER A 280 16.02 -29.28 -4.89
CA SER A 280 17.03 -29.23 -3.84
C SER A 280 16.63 -28.47 -2.57
N GLY A 281 15.38 -28.01 -2.47
CA GLY A 281 14.87 -27.21 -1.33
C GLY A 281 15.32 -25.76 -1.30
N LYS A 282 16.00 -25.26 -2.35
CA LYS A 282 16.40 -23.87 -2.46
C LYS A 282 15.20 -23.03 -2.88
N VAL A 283 14.90 -21.97 -2.12
CA VAL A 283 13.85 -21.01 -2.52
C VAL A 283 14.41 -19.98 -3.49
N VAL A 284 13.77 -19.87 -4.64
CA VAL A 284 14.12 -18.96 -5.73
C VAL A 284 13.00 -17.93 -5.92
N ARG A 285 13.38 -16.67 -6.12
CA ARG A 285 12.48 -15.57 -6.41
C ARG A 285 12.83 -14.99 -7.78
N LYS A 286 11.93 -15.08 -8.75
CA LYS A 286 12.12 -14.52 -10.10
C LYS A 286 11.10 -13.43 -10.37
N ILE A 287 11.51 -12.38 -11.08
CA ILE A 287 10.59 -11.35 -11.55
C ILE A 287 9.57 -11.98 -12.52
N ARG A 288 8.33 -11.55 -12.47
CA ARG A 288 7.26 -12.09 -13.32
C ARG A 288 7.52 -11.84 -14.80
N ARG A 289 7.13 -12.80 -15.64
CA ARG A 289 7.30 -12.75 -17.09
C ARG A 289 6.73 -11.46 -17.71
N ASP A 290 5.59 -11.00 -17.21
CA ASP A 290 4.95 -9.77 -17.70
C ASP A 290 5.82 -8.52 -17.47
N SER A 291 6.50 -8.43 -16.32
CA SER A 291 7.42 -7.33 -16.02
C SER A 291 8.64 -7.36 -16.95
N LYS A 292 9.20 -8.56 -17.19
CA LYS A 292 10.30 -8.77 -18.15
C LYS A 292 9.93 -8.32 -19.56
N ASN A 293 8.76 -8.71 -20.05
CA ASN A 293 8.29 -8.35 -21.40
C ASN A 293 7.96 -6.85 -21.52
N ARG A 294 7.43 -6.27 -20.43
CA ARG A 294 7.07 -4.85 -20.37
C ARG A 294 8.30 -3.96 -20.43
N ILE A 295 9.37 -4.25 -19.66
CA ILE A 295 10.57 -3.42 -19.71
C ILE A 295 11.21 -3.42 -21.11
N ARG A 296 11.30 -4.58 -21.77
CA ARG A 296 11.85 -4.67 -23.12
C ARG A 296 11.05 -3.84 -24.14
N ARG A 297 9.71 -3.89 -24.07
CA ARG A 297 8.83 -3.05 -24.91
C ARG A 297 8.97 -1.56 -24.59
N LYS A 298 9.07 -1.25 -23.29
CA LYS A 298 9.21 0.14 -22.81
C LYS A 298 10.51 0.77 -23.27
N LEU A 299 11.64 0.07 -23.22
CA LEU A 299 12.93 0.57 -23.71
C LEU A 299 12.87 0.87 -25.21
N LYS A 300 12.30 -0.01 -26.03
CA LYS A 300 12.10 0.25 -27.47
C LYS A 300 11.22 1.48 -27.72
N LYS A 301 10.10 1.62 -26.97
CA LYS A 301 9.24 2.81 -27.07
C LYS A 301 9.98 4.08 -26.65
N PHE A 302 10.80 4.02 -25.61
CA PHE A 302 11.60 5.15 -25.16
C PHE A 302 12.62 5.60 -26.21
N ARG A 303 13.23 4.68 -26.96
CA ARG A 303 14.11 5.06 -28.06
C ARG A 303 13.37 5.94 -29.09
N HIS A 304 12.17 5.51 -29.54
CA HIS A 304 11.35 6.33 -30.46
C HIS A 304 10.98 7.69 -29.88
N LEU A 305 10.53 7.73 -28.62
CA LEU A 305 10.15 8.99 -27.98
C LEU A 305 11.34 9.95 -27.78
N LEU A 306 12.53 9.40 -27.57
CA LEU A 306 13.77 10.19 -27.46
C LEU A 306 14.17 10.73 -28.84
N ASP A 307 14.10 9.93 -29.91
CA ASP A 307 14.36 10.36 -31.28
C ASP A 307 13.39 11.45 -31.75
N GLU A 308 12.14 11.42 -31.27
CA GLU A 308 11.11 12.44 -31.52
C GLU A 308 11.25 13.69 -30.61
N GLY A 309 12.22 13.73 -29.67
CA GLY A 309 12.41 14.82 -28.72
C GLY A 309 11.26 14.96 -27.68
N ARG A 310 10.44 13.93 -27.50
CA ARG A 310 9.26 13.93 -26.58
C ARG A 310 9.61 13.57 -25.15
N ILE A 311 10.75 12.96 -24.91
CA ILE A 311 11.33 12.69 -23.61
C ILE A 311 12.83 12.99 -23.64
N ASP A 312 13.41 13.26 -22.48
CA ASP A 312 14.86 13.38 -22.30
C ASP A 312 15.50 12.03 -21.91
N PHE A 313 16.81 11.94 -22.06
CA PHE A 313 17.56 10.74 -21.71
C PHE A 313 17.55 10.48 -20.21
N GLU A 314 17.47 11.51 -19.38
CA GLU A 314 17.36 11.37 -17.91
C GLU A 314 16.10 10.61 -17.51
N THR A 315 14.97 10.90 -18.15
CA THR A 315 13.70 10.15 -17.97
C THR A 315 13.87 8.66 -18.29
N VAL A 316 14.61 8.33 -19.37
CA VAL A 316 14.90 6.95 -19.75
C VAL A 316 15.73 6.25 -18.67
N VAL A 317 16.84 6.88 -18.25
CA VAL A 317 17.73 6.36 -17.20
C VAL A 317 16.99 6.16 -15.88
N GLN A 318 16.25 7.16 -15.44
CA GLN A 318 15.48 7.09 -14.19
C GLN A 318 14.48 5.92 -14.20
N SER A 319 13.75 5.76 -15.31
CA SER A 319 12.77 4.66 -15.45
C SER A 319 13.43 3.29 -15.48
N TYR A 320 14.58 3.17 -16.15
CA TYR A 320 15.33 1.91 -16.22
C TYR A 320 15.97 1.55 -14.87
N SER A 321 16.60 2.51 -14.20
CA SER A 321 17.18 2.34 -12.86
C SER A 321 16.15 1.92 -11.83
N SER A 322 14.95 2.51 -11.89
CA SER A 322 13.83 2.09 -11.01
C SER A 322 13.44 0.63 -11.24
N TRP A 323 13.39 0.17 -12.50
CA TRP A 323 13.10 -1.24 -12.81
C TRP A 323 14.23 -2.17 -12.37
N THR A 324 15.50 -1.80 -12.61
CA THR A 324 16.69 -2.57 -12.21
C THR A 324 16.74 -2.74 -10.69
N GLY A 325 16.58 -1.64 -9.94
CA GLY A 325 16.52 -1.68 -8.48
C GLY A 325 15.40 -2.58 -7.95
N HIS A 326 14.22 -2.62 -8.61
CA HIS A 326 13.20 -3.60 -8.26
C HIS A 326 13.63 -5.03 -8.61
N ALA A 327 14.25 -5.26 -9.78
CA ALA A 327 14.66 -6.59 -10.24
C ALA A 327 15.77 -7.21 -9.38
N GLU A 328 16.64 -6.42 -8.76
CA GLU A 328 17.73 -6.85 -7.87
C GLU A 328 17.24 -7.58 -6.62
N HIS A 329 15.99 -7.34 -6.19
CA HIS A 329 15.36 -8.06 -5.08
C HIS A 329 15.01 -9.52 -5.40
N GLY A 330 15.22 -9.97 -6.64
CA GLY A 330 15.04 -11.35 -7.09
C GLY A 330 16.33 -12.01 -7.55
N ASN A 331 16.25 -13.29 -7.90
CA ASN A 331 17.34 -14.03 -8.56
C ASN A 331 17.38 -13.63 -10.06
N SER A 332 17.69 -12.36 -10.34
CA SER A 332 17.52 -11.73 -11.65
C SER A 332 18.84 -11.34 -12.33
N TYR A 333 19.99 -11.77 -11.84
CA TYR A 333 21.31 -11.38 -12.36
C TYR A 333 21.41 -11.50 -13.89
N HIS A 334 21.15 -12.69 -14.45
CA HIS A 334 21.20 -12.89 -15.90
C HIS A 334 20.18 -12.05 -16.69
N LEU A 335 19.00 -11.83 -16.11
CA LEU A 335 17.99 -10.98 -16.71
C LEU A 335 18.44 -9.52 -16.76
N ILE A 336 18.98 -9.01 -15.66
CA ILE A 336 19.50 -7.64 -15.58
C ILE A 336 20.64 -7.47 -16.58
N ARG A 337 21.58 -8.40 -16.66
CA ARG A 337 22.68 -8.38 -17.64
C ARG A 337 22.15 -8.29 -19.07
N GLN A 338 21.23 -9.20 -19.47
CA GLN A 338 20.62 -9.18 -20.81
C GLN A 338 19.86 -7.88 -21.10
N THR A 339 19.26 -7.28 -20.09
CA THR A 339 18.51 -6.04 -20.26
C THR A 339 19.43 -4.82 -20.32
N ASN A 340 20.57 -4.85 -19.61
CA ASN A 340 21.65 -3.88 -19.74
C ASN A 340 22.23 -3.90 -21.16
N GLU A 341 22.52 -5.08 -21.71
CA GLU A 341 22.99 -5.23 -23.09
C GLU A 341 21.99 -4.58 -24.07
N LEU A 342 20.69 -4.88 -23.94
CA LEU A 342 19.65 -4.23 -24.74
C LEU A 342 19.58 -2.70 -24.54
N PHE A 343 19.72 -2.23 -23.31
CA PHE A 343 19.74 -0.79 -23.00
C PHE A 343 20.91 -0.11 -23.71
N TYR A 344 22.12 -0.64 -23.57
CA TYR A 344 23.29 -0.10 -24.25
C TYR A 344 23.15 -0.13 -25.78
N ASP A 345 22.63 -1.21 -26.36
CA ASP A 345 22.44 -1.29 -27.82
C ASP A 345 21.45 -0.27 -28.34
N LEU A 346 20.39 0.05 -27.59
CA LEU A 346 19.41 1.07 -27.97
C LEU A 346 19.92 2.51 -27.79
N PHE A 347 20.79 2.77 -26.81
CA PHE A 347 21.17 4.13 -26.39
C PHE A 347 22.67 4.43 -26.48
N LYS A 348 23.46 3.63 -27.21
CA LYS A 348 24.91 3.78 -27.39
C LYS A 348 25.36 5.14 -27.98
N LYS A 349 24.46 5.91 -28.56
CA LYS A 349 24.77 7.19 -29.22
C LYS A 349 24.55 8.42 -28.35
N GLU A 350 24.15 8.21 -27.11
CA GLU A 350 23.92 9.23 -26.10
C GLU A 350 25.01 9.16 -25.00
#